data_0960a3bebd2af0354944a9536d835258
#
_entry.id   0960a3bebd2af0354944a9536d835258
#
_cell.length_a   1.000
_cell.length_b   1.000
_cell.length_c   1.000
_cell.angle_alpha   90.00
_cell.angle_beta   90.00
_cell.angle_gamma   90.00
#
_symmetry.space_group_name_H-M   'P 1'
#
loop_
_entity.id
_entity.type
_entity.pdbx_description
1 polymer ?
#
loop_
_entity_poly.entity_id
_entity_poly.type
_entity_poly.pdbx_seq_one_letter_code
_entity_poly.pdbx_strand_id
1 'polypeptide(L)'
;MGGRKSKAKFLMTCIERARRRGYHAAMIPVLIAQPTRVEAAGTKPKLIDEYVGRVNTGSGELSVAHMRSPGGWQEPGQTPEFDEYTVVLRGSLRVEYQSGSLDVAAGQAVFTPKGEWIRYSTPGDDGAEYVAICLPAFSPGTVHRDQT
;
A
#
# COMPACT_ATOMS: atom_id res chain seq x y z
N MET A 1 -23.68 18.24 3.52
CA MET A 1 -22.71 17.17 3.17
C MET A 1 -21.37 17.79 2.69
N GLY A 2 -20.57 18.39 3.53
CA GLY A 2 -19.38 19.16 3.07
C GLY A 2 -18.25 19.33 4.09
N GLY A 3 -18.22 18.55 5.18
CA GLY A 3 -17.37 18.91 6.32
C GLY A 3 -16.08 18.12 6.58
N ARG A 4 -15.87 16.95 5.99
CA ARG A 4 -14.72 16.10 6.37
C ARG A 4 -13.49 16.22 5.46
N LYS A 5 -13.66 16.58 4.19
CA LYS A 5 -12.52 16.74 3.26
C LYS A 5 -11.69 18.00 3.52
N SER A 6 -12.28 19.00 4.17
CA SER A 6 -11.62 20.28 4.45
C SER A 6 -10.58 20.22 5.56
N LYS A 7 -10.80 19.43 6.62
CA LYS A 7 -9.89 19.39 7.79
C LYS A 7 -8.55 18.70 7.52
N ALA A 8 -8.55 17.59 6.80
CA ALA A 8 -7.32 16.88 6.47
C ALA A 8 -6.43 17.68 5.49
N LYS A 9 -7.05 18.32 4.50
CA LYS A 9 -6.36 19.21 3.57
C LYS A 9 -5.79 20.45 4.25
N PHE A 10 -6.50 20.98 5.25
CA PHE A 10 -6.07 22.15 6.03
C PHE A 10 -4.87 21.81 6.94
N LEU A 11 -4.87 20.64 7.57
CA LEU A 11 -3.77 20.19 8.43
C LEU A 11 -2.46 19.97 7.65
N MET A 12 -2.54 19.31 6.48
CA MET A 12 -1.39 19.09 5.60
C MET A 12 -0.81 20.42 5.07
N THR A 13 -1.67 21.36 4.69
CA THR A 13 -1.23 22.68 4.20
C THR A 13 -0.56 23.50 5.30
N CYS A 14 -0.94 23.33 6.56
CA CYS A 14 -0.26 23.96 7.70
C CYS A 14 1.13 23.40 7.94
N ILE A 15 1.32 22.09 7.86
CA ILE A 15 2.62 21.43 8.02
C ILE A 15 3.58 21.81 6.89
N GLU A 16 3.12 21.83 5.65
CA GLU A 16 3.93 22.25 4.49
C GLU A 16 4.29 23.73 4.54
N ARG A 17 3.37 24.60 4.96
CA ARG A 17 3.64 26.03 5.13
C ARG A 17 4.61 26.34 6.27
N ALA A 18 4.56 25.56 7.36
CA ALA A 18 5.51 25.66 8.46
C ALA A 18 6.93 25.28 8.03
N ARG A 19 7.08 24.21 7.23
CA ARG A 19 8.38 23.83 6.65
C ARG A 19 9.00 24.88 5.75
N ARG A 20 8.19 25.59 4.95
CA ARG A 20 8.66 26.64 4.02
C ARG A 20 9.07 27.94 4.72
N ARG A 21 8.65 28.18 5.95
CA ARG A 21 8.92 29.42 6.69
C ARG A 21 10.09 29.35 7.68
N GLY A 22 10.86 28.24 7.69
CA GLY A 22 12.02 28.09 8.60
C GLY A 22 11.64 28.06 10.09
N TYR A 23 10.35 27.99 10.42
CA TYR A 23 9.92 27.75 11.78
C TYR A 23 10.09 26.26 12.08
N HIS A 24 10.92 25.93 13.07
CA HIS A 24 10.82 24.65 13.77
C HIS A 24 9.48 24.63 14.55
N ALA A 25 8.37 24.52 13.83
CA ALA A 25 7.15 24.07 14.46
C ALA A 25 7.48 22.73 15.08
N ALA A 26 7.31 22.61 16.39
CA ALA A 26 7.52 21.35 17.10
C ALA A 26 6.75 20.26 16.37
N MET A 27 7.45 19.30 15.76
CA MET A 27 6.81 18.18 15.07
C MET A 27 6.23 17.27 16.13
N ILE A 28 4.95 17.41 16.37
CA ILE A 28 4.22 16.57 17.31
C ILE A 28 3.75 15.29 16.61
N PRO A 29 3.66 14.18 17.34
CA PRO A 29 3.05 12.98 16.80
C PRO A 29 1.61 13.22 16.33
N VAL A 30 1.25 12.61 15.20
CA VAL A 30 -0.11 12.68 14.64
C VAL A 30 -0.73 11.30 14.69
N LEU A 31 -1.88 11.19 15.36
CA LEU A 31 -2.65 9.96 15.39
C LEU A 31 -3.40 9.77 14.06
N ILE A 32 -3.17 8.64 13.41
CA ILE A 32 -3.96 8.16 12.29
C ILE A 32 -4.99 7.18 12.86
N ALA A 33 -6.15 7.68 13.22
CA ALA A 33 -7.14 6.93 14.00
C ALA A 33 -7.82 5.81 13.20
N GLN A 34 -7.92 5.96 11.87
CA GLN A 34 -8.60 5.01 11.00
C GLN A 34 -7.96 4.99 9.62
N PRO A 35 -7.94 3.83 8.94
CA PRO A 35 -7.58 3.74 7.54
C PRO A 35 -8.75 4.17 6.65
N THR A 36 -8.46 4.32 5.37
CA THR A 36 -9.48 4.37 4.31
C THR A 36 -9.44 3.06 3.55
N ARG A 37 -10.59 2.40 3.42
CA ARG A 37 -10.70 1.23 2.54
C ARG A 37 -10.61 1.66 1.09
N VAL A 38 -9.73 1.03 0.35
CA VAL A 38 -9.54 1.27 -1.09
C VAL A 38 -9.91 0.02 -1.87
N GLU A 39 -10.26 0.22 -3.15
CA GLU A 39 -10.62 -0.88 -4.05
C GLU A 39 -9.41 -1.76 -4.36
N ALA A 40 -9.62 -3.07 -4.38
CA ALA A 40 -8.61 -4.06 -4.69
C ALA A 40 -8.84 -4.68 -6.07
N ALA A 41 -7.75 -4.98 -6.76
CA ALA A 41 -7.77 -5.81 -7.96
C ALA A 41 -7.68 -7.30 -7.59
N GLY A 42 -8.05 -8.17 -8.52
CA GLY A 42 -7.84 -9.61 -8.39
C GLY A 42 -9.11 -10.44 -8.58
N THR A 43 -8.92 -11.75 -8.49
CA THR A 43 -9.94 -12.77 -8.81
C THR A 43 -10.97 -12.98 -7.71
N LYS A 44 -10.69 -12.55 -6.49
CA LYS A 44 -11.56 -12.72 -5.32
C LYS A 44 -11.54 -11.42 -4.49
N PRO A 45 -12.55 -11.21 -3.63
CA PRO A 45 -12.58 -10.05 -2.74
C PRO A 45 -11.36 -10.01 -1.81
N LYS A 46 -10.61 -8.92 -1.90
CA LYS A 46 -9.47 -8.60 -1.06
C LYS A 46 -9.77 -7.31 -0.32
N LEU A 47 -9.33 -7.19 0.92
CA LEU A 47 -9.47 -5.99 1.74
C LEU A 47 -8.16 -5.23 1.78
N ILE A 48 -8.21 -3.94 1.44
CA ILE A 48 -7.07 -3.02 1.52
C ILE A 48 -7.46 -1.84 2.38
N ASP A 49 -6.80 -1.69 3.52
CA ASP A 49 -6.97 -0.57 4.44
C ASP A 49 -5.70 0.30 4.40
N GLU A 50 -5.78 1.42 3.68
CA GLU A 50 -4.69 2.38 3.58
C GLU A 50 -4.65 3.27 4.82
N TYR A 51 -3.59 3.17 5.60
CA TYR A 51 -3.34 4.02 6.77
C TYR A 51 -2.62 5.31 6.37
N VAL A 52 -1.58 5.19 5.55
CA VAL A 52 -0.80 6.32 5.04
C VAL A 52 -0.77 6.22 3.52
N GLY A 53 -0.98 7.33 2.84
CA GLY A 53 -0.95 7.36 1.40
C GLY A 53 -1.80 8.48 0.81
N ARG A 54 -1.98 8.44 -0.50
CA ARG A 54 -2.66 9.49 -1.26
C ARG A 54 -4.13 9.68 -0.88
N VAL A 55 -4.79 8.61 -0.46
CA VAL A 55 -6.23 8.63 -0.14
C VAL A 55 -6.47 9.01 1.31
N ASN A 56 -5.84 8.33 2.28
CA ASN A 56 -6.13 8.53 3.70
C ASN A 56 -5.47 9.78 4.28
N THR A 57 -4.19 10.03 3.98
CA THR A 57 -3.42 11.13 4.57
C THR A 57 -2.99 12.19 3.57
N GLY A 58 -3.13 11.95 2.27
CA GLY A 58 -2.64 12.83 1.21
C GLY A 58 -1.12 12.76 1.02
N SER A 59 -0.46 11.74 1.55
CA SER A 59 0.97 11.52 1.39
C SER A 59 1.29 10.97 0.00
N GLY A 60 2.28 11.58 -0.69
CA GLY A 60 2.81 11.09 -1.96
C GLY A 60 4.18 10.41 -1.83
N GLU A 61 4.84 10.53 -0.70
CA GLU A 61 6.20 10.00 -0.48
C GLU A 61 6.22 8.51 -0.20
N LEU A 62 5.24 8.04 0.58
CA LEU A 62 5.07 6.63 0.87
C LEU A 62 3.60 6.29 1.15
N SER A 63 3.26 5.04 0.98
CA SER A 63 1.99 4.48 1.45
C SER A 63 2.21 3.27 2.34
N VAL A 64 1.30 3.09 3.30
CA VAL A 64 1.25 1.94 4.21
C VAL A 64 -0.17 1.42 4.22
N ALA A 65 -0.36 0.18 3.80
CA ALA A 65 -1.65 -0.46 3.75
C ALA A 65 -1.63 -1.83 4.42
N HIS A 66 -2.67 -2.10 5.20
CA HIS A 66 -2.94 -3.41 5.77
C HIS A 66 -3.86 -4.17 4.83
N MET A 67 -3.47 -5.36 4.43
CA MET A 67 -4.15 -6.13 3.40
C MET A 67 -4.54 -7.52 3.92
N ARG A 68 -5.71 -7.99 3.49
CA ARG A 68 -6.19 -9.35 3.70
C ARG A 68 -6.66 -9.93 2.38
N SER A 69 -5.99 -10.96 1.91
CA SER A 69 -6.32 -11.68 0.69
C SER A 69 -6.85 -13.07 1.04
N PRO A 70 -8.00 -13.48 0.51
CA PRO A 70 -8.54 -14.82 0.77
C PRO A 70 -7.71 -15.90 0.07
N GLY A 71 -7.87 -17.15 0.48
CA GLY A 71 -7.26 -18.29 -0.21
C GLY A 71 -7.68 -18.37 -1.67
N GLY A 72 -6.73 -18.63 -2.55
CA GLY A 72 -6.97 -18.70 -3.99
C GLY A 72 -7.11 -17.36 -4.70
N TRP A 73 -6.80 -16.25 -4.05
CA TRP A 73 -6.77 -14.93 -4.68
C TRP A 73 -5.52 -14.76 -5.56
N GLN A 74 -5.69 -14.08 -6.68
CA GLN A 74 -4.60 -13.67 -7.56
C GLN A 74 -4.92 -12.31 -8.17
N GLU A 75 -3.95 -11.42 -8.23
CA GLU A 75 -4.06 -10.16 -8.97
C GLU A 75 -3.48 -10.29 -10.38
N PRO A 76 -3.78 -9.34 -11.29
CA PRO A 76 -3.05 -9.21 -12.55
C PRO A 76 -1.57 -8.96 -12.30
N GLY A 77 -0.69 -9.39 -13.21
CA GLY A 77 0.70 -8.96 -13.20
C GLY A 77 0.80 -7.45 -13.29
N GLN A 78 1.88 -6.89 -12.78
CA GLN A 78 2.11 -5.44 -12.74
C GLN A 78 3.60 -5.10 -12.85
N THR A 79 3.88 -3.89 -13.36
CA THR A 79 5.24 -3.34 -13.43
C THR A 79 5.24 -1.96 -12.78
N PRO A 80 5.28 -1.88 -11.43
CA PRO A 80 5.07 -0.64 -10.71
C PRO A 80 6.22 0.35 -10.84
N GLU A 81 5.93 1.64 -10.73
CA GLU A 81 6.92 2.73 -10.61
C GLU A 81 7.33 3.01 -9.15
N PHE A 82 6.99 2.13 -8.23
CA PHE A 82 7.34 2.24 -6.80
C PHE A 82 8.04 0.98 -6.31
N ASP A 83 8.97 1.17 -5.38
CA ASP A 83 9.52 0.09 -4.57
C ASP A 83 8.45 -0.37 -3.57
N GLU A 84 8.35 -1.67 -3.30
CA GLU A 84 7.41 -2.20 -2.33
C GLU A 84 8.09 -3.14 -1.34
N TYR A 85 7.84 -2.90 -0.06
CA TYR A 85 8.18 -3.81 1.03
C TYR A 85 6.89 -4.41 1.59
N THR A 86 6.83 -5.72 1.65
CA THR A 86 5.65 -6.42 2.18
C THR A 86 6.06 -7.31 3.35
N VAL A 87 5.44 -7.10 4.50
CA VAL A 87 5.63 -7.90 5.71
C VAL A 87 4.41 -8.79 5.91
N VAL A 88 4.60 -10.11 5.87
CA VAL A 88 3.51 -11.07 6.06
C VAL A 88 3.30 -11.34 7.54
N LEU A 89 2.07 -11.15 8.00
CA LEU A 89 1.67 -11.33 9.39
C LEU A 89 1.02 -12.69 9.64
N ARG A 90 0.26 -13.20 8.65
CA ARG A 90 -0.43 -14.48 8.71
C ARG A 90 -0.53 -15.09 7.32
N GLY A 91 -0.55 -16.43 7.26
CA GLY A 91 -0.67 -17.14 6.00
C GLY A 91 0.61 -17.10 5.16
N SER A 92 0.45 -17.14 3.85
CA SER A 92 1.55 -17.11 2.89
C SER A 92 1.18 -16.32 1.64
N LEU A 93 2.07 -15.44 1.22
CA LEU A 93 1.95 -14.64 0.00
C LEU A 93 2.95 -15.17 -1.04
N ARG A 94 2.47 -15.49 -2.23
CA ARG A 94 3.33 -15.83 -3.36
C ARG A 94 3.63 -14.60 -4.19
N VAL A 95 4.90 -14.43 -4.53
CA VAL A 95 5.39 -13.39 -5.45
C VAL A 95 6.02 -14.09 -6.65
N GLU A 96 5.40 -13.93 -7.81
CA GLU A 96 5.99 -14.36 -9.08
C GLU A 96 6.74 -13.19 -9.70
N TYR A 97 7.86 -13.48 -10.33
CA TYR A 97 8.69 -12.53 -11.08
C TYR A 97 9.19 -13.20 -12.35
N GLN A 98 9.90 -12.47 -13.22
CA GLN A 98 10.23 -12.95 -14.58
C GLN A 98 10.91 -14.32 -14.62
N SER A 99 11.79 -14.63 -13.67
CA SER A 99 12.60 -15.87 -13.68
C SER A 99 12.17 -16.89 -12.62
N GLY A 100 11.08 -16.67 -11.90
CA GLY A 100 10.64 -17.63 -10.90
C GLY A 100 9.55 -17.12 -9.97
N SER A 101 9.46 -17.74 -8.81
CA SER A 101 8.55 -17.33 -7.74
C SER A 101 9.17 -17.60 -6.38
N LEU A 102 8.67 -16.91 -5.36
CA LEU A 102 8.99 -17.16 -3.97
C LEU A 102 7.74 -17.04 -3.11
N ASP A 103 7.71 -17.78 -2.02
CA ASP A 103 6.65 -17.71 -1.04
C ASP A 103 7.15 -17.02 0.22
N VAL A 104 6.38 -16.05 0.69
CA VAL A 104 6.66 -15.28 1.91
C VAL A 104 5.73 -15.75 3.00
N ALA A 105 6.27 -16.42 4.00
CA ALA A 105 5.50 -16.93 5.13
C ALA A 105 5.32 -15.86 6.21
N ALA A 106 4.38 -16.11 7.14
CA ALA A 106 4.20 -15.26 8.31
C ALA A 106 5.53 -15.03 9.06
N GLY A 107 5.81 -13.79 9.42
CA GLY A 107 7.07 -13.37 10.04
C GLY A 107 8.21 -13.09 9.07
N GLN A 108 7.98 -13.21 7.77
CA GLN A 108 8.93 -12.88 6.72
C GLN A 108 8.50 -11.62 5.96
N ALA A 109 9.43 -11.06 5.21
CA ALA A 109 9.17 -9.92 4.34
C ALA A 109 9.79 -10.14 2.96
N VAL A 110 9.27 -9.40 1.96
CA VAL A 110 9.80 -9.37 0.60
C VAL A 110 9.98 -7.93 0.15
N PHE A 111 11.02 -7.68 -0.60
CA PHE A 111 11.25 -6.44 -1.33
C PHE A 111 11.04 -6.70 -2.83
N THR A 112 10.19 -5.90 -3.45
CA THR A 112 9.98 -5.90 -4.90
C THR A 112 10.37 -4.54 -5.48
N PRO A 113 11.45 -4.48 -6.28
CA PRO A 113 11.94 -3.21 -6.81
C PRO A 113 11.03 -2.67 -7.92
N LYS A 114 10.94 -1.35 -7.99
CA LYS A 114 10.25 -0.65 -9.09
C LYS A 114 10.80 -1.07 -10.46
N GLY A 115 9.93 -1.06 -11.46
CA GLY A 115 10.30 -1.37 -12.84
C GLY A 115 10.40 -2.86 -13.17
N GLU A 116 10.25 -3.73 -12.17
CA GLU A 116 10.25 -5.19 -12.36
C GLU A 116 8.82 -5.71 -12.44
N TRP A 117 8.59 -6.65 -13.35
CA TRP A 117 7.30 -7.33 -13.44
C TRP A 117 7.12 -8.31 -12.28
N ILE A 118 5.98 -8.21 -11.61
CA ILE A 118 5.61 -9.08 -10.50
C ILE A 118 4.12 -9.42 -10.55
N ARG A 119 3.75 -10.53 -9.90
CA ARG A 119 2.37 -10.91 -9.66
C ARG A 119 2.23 -11.51 -8.26
N TYR A 120 1.30 -10.97 -7.48
CA TYR A 120 0.98 -11.49 -6.15
C TYR A 120 -0.20 -12.44 -6.20
N SER A 121 -0.14 -13.48 -5.36
CA SER A 121 -1.23 -14.43 -5.17
C SER A 121 -1.17 -15.09 -3.79
N THR A 122 -2.28 -15.66 -3.38
CA THR A 122 -2.41 -16.44 -2.14
C THR A 122 -2.97 -17.81 -2.46
N PRO A 123 -2.15 -18.76 -3.00
CA PRO A 123 -2.63 -20.07 -3.44
C PRO A 123 -3.05 -20.98 -2.28
N GLY A 124 -2.56 -20.75 -1.06
CA GLY A 124 -2.96 -21.51 0.12
C GLY A 124 -4.37 -21.20 0.58
N ASP A 125 -5.04 -22.17 1.22
CA ASP A 125 -6.43 -22.08 1.65
C ASP A 125 -6.68 -20.95 2.68
N ASP A 126 -5.68 -20.66 3.52
CA ASP A 126 -5.77 -19.64 4.58
C ASP A 126 -5.58 -18.21 4.06
N GLY A 127 -5.20 -18.03 2.81
CA GLY A 127 -4.87 -16.72 2.27
C GLY A 127 -3.65 -16.08 2.94
N ALA A 128 -3.66 -14.75 3.05
CA ALA A 128 -2.60 -14.01 3.74
C ALA A 128 -3.11 -12.69 4.30
N GLU A 129 -2.49 -12.29 5.40
CA GLU A 129 -2.60 -10.95 5.99
C GLU A 129 -1.20 -10.34 6.03
N TYR A 130 -1.08 -9.12 5.53
CA TYR A 130 0.22 -8.47 5.37
C TYR A 130 0.11 -6.96 5.36
N VAL A 131 1.24 -6.31 5.59
CA VAL A 131 1.39 -4.85 5.46
C VAL A 131 2.29 -4.57 4.28
N ALA A 132 1.80 -3.76 3.34
CA ALA A 132 2.56 -3.31 2.17
C ALA A 132 2.95 -1.84 2.31
N ILE A 133 4.22 -1.54 2.03
CA ILE A 133 4.79 -0.20 2.09
C ILE A 133 5.36 0.12 0.71
N CYS A 134 4.82 1.16 0.06
CA CYS A 134 5.25 1.60 -1.27
C CYS A 134 5.97 2.96 -1.19
N LEU A 135 7.06 3.08 -1.94
CA LEU A 135 7.86 4.31 -2.08
C LEU A 135 8.17 4.57 -3.57
N PRO A 136 7.66 5.66 -4.16
CA PRO A 136 6.64 6.59 -3.63
C PRO A 136 5.30 5.89 -3.32
N ALA A 137 4.36 6.62 -2.75
CA ALA A 137 3.04 6.10 -2.39
C ALA A 137 2.32 5.44 -3.57
N PHE A 138 1.63 4.34 -3.30
CA PHE A 138 0.78 3.67 -4.29
C PHE A 138 -0.16 4.66 -4.99
N SER A 139 -0.30 4.47 -6.30
CA SER A 139 -1.26 5.17 -7.14
C SER A 139 -1.77 4.21 -8.22
N PRO A 140 -3.07 4.22 -8.56
CA PRO A 140 -3.59 3.46 -9.70
C PRO A 140 -2.92 3.82 -11.02
N GLY A 141 -2.43 5.05 -11.16
CA GLY A 141 -1.72 5.52 -12.36
C GLY A 141 -0.28 5.02 -12.49
N THR A 142 0.32 4.49 -11.43
CA THR A 142 1.73 4.07 -11.40
C THR A 142 1.93 2.58 -11.17
N VAL A 143 0.88 1.81 -10.96
CA VAL A 143 0.97 0.36 -10.73
C VAL A 143 1.16 -0.44 -12.01
N HIS A 144 0.69 0.06 -13.15
CA HIS A 144 0.82 -0.54 -14.49
C HIS A 144 0.46 -2.03 -14.51
N ARG A 145 -0.81 -2.33 -14.27
CA ARG A 145 -1.34 -3.69 -14.35
C ARG A 145 -1.45 -4.16 -15.79
N ASP A 146 -1.13 -5.44 -16.00
CA ASP A 146 -1.33 -6.09 -17.29
C ASP A 146 -2.79 -5.99 -17.72
N GLN A 147 -3.01 -5.81 -19.00
CA GLN A 147 -4.35 -5.88 -19.59
C GLN A 147 -4.83 -7.33 -19.59
N THR A 148 -6.07 -7.56 -19.18
CA THR A 148 -6.76 -8.86 -19.24
C THR A 148 -7.50 -9.02 -20.56
#